data_159e5628ba97bd63eabe95d0d40a17bd
#
_entry.id   159e5628ba97bd63eabe95d0d40a17bd
#
_cell.length_a   1.000
_cell.length_b   1.000
_cell.length_c   1.000
_cell.angle_alpha   90.00
_cell.angle_beta   90.00
_cell.angle_gamma   90.00
#
_symmetry.space_group_name_H-M   'P 1'
#
loop_
_entity.id
_entity.type
_entity.pdbx_description
1 polymer ?
#
loop_
_entity_poly.entity_id
_entity_poly.type
_entity_poly.pdbx_seq_one_letter_code
_entity_poly.pdbx_strand_id
1 'polypeptide(L)'
;MDLTDLDRHGALRLPALLSPDQCAALVALWEEPAAFRKEVVMARHGFGSGRYRYFAYPLPDPVAMLRARLYPALARHANGWAQRLGTSDIYPTHHADYLARCALAGQDKATPLLLRYEAGDWNALHQDVYGPHIFPLQVAILLSRPQQDFTGGAFVLTEQRPRMQSRAEVVPLMQGDAVIFPVRDRPIMGTRGVYRVQMRHGVSRILSGLRHTLGIIFHDAP
;
A
#
# COMPACT_ATOMS: atom_id res chain seq x y z
N MET A 1 -9.29 3.21 -15.58
CA MET A 1 -8.71 4.00 -14.46
C MET A 1 -7.65 4.90 -15.07
N ASP A 2 -7.75 6.21 -14.89
CA ASP A 2 -6.70 7.16 -15.24
C ASP A 2 -5.65 7.15 -14.12
N LEU A 3 -4.37 6.95 -14.49
CA LEU A 3 -3.24 6.84 -13.57
C LEU A 3 -2.24 8.00 -13.73
N THR A 4 -2.66 9.09 -14.39
CA THR A 4 -1.80 10.25 -14.69
C THR A 4 -1.22 10.90 -13.42
N ASP A 5 -2.02 11.01 -12.35
CA ASP A 5 -1.57 11.61 -11.09
C ASP A 5 -0.50 10.76 -10.39
N LEU A 6 -0.53 9.44 -10.57
CA LEU A 6 0.52 8.56 -10.07
C LEU A 6 1.86 8.87 -10.73
N ASP A 7 1.88 9.16 -12.04
CA ASP A 7 3.08 9.59 -12.74
C ASP A 7 3.53 11.01 -12.35
N ARG A 8 2.60 11.92 -12.06
CA ARG A 8 2.91 13.32 -11.72
C ARG A 8 3.36 13.48 -10.26
N HIS A 9 2.61 12.89 -9.35
CA HIS A 9 2.71 13.15 -7.91
C HIS A 9 3.26 11.97 -7.10
N GLY A 10 3.28 10.77 -7.68
CA GLY A 10 3.63 9.52 -6.99
C GLY A 10 2.48 9.01 -6.11
N ALA A 11 1.29 9.57 -6.27
CA ALA A 11 0.08 9.12 -5.58
C ALA A 11 -1.14 9.34 -6.47
N LEU A 12 -2.09 8.40 -6.41
CA LEU A 12 -3.41 8.55 -7.00
C LEU A 12 -4.46 8.23 -5.95
N ARG A 13 -5.30 9.21 -5.59
CA ARG A 13 -6.45 8.98 -4.72
C ARG A 13 -7.63 8.46 -5.54
N LEU A 14 -8.25 7.41 -5.04
CA LEU A 14 -9.53 6.88 -5.52
C LEU A 14 -10.59 7.18 -4.45
N PRO A 15 -11.45 8.19 -4.66
CA PRO A 15 -12.46 8.54 -3.69
C PRO A 15 -13.53 7.46 -3.59
N ALA A 16 -14.02 7.22 -2.37
CA ALA A 16 -15.14 6.32 -2.07
C ALA A 16 -15.05 4.93 -2.76
N LEU A 17 -13.84 4.33 -2.75
CA LEU A 17 -13.63 2.97 -3.28
C LEU A 17 -14.46 1.94 -2.51
N LEU A 18 -14.66 2.18 -1.20
CA LEU A 18 -15.48 1.38 -0.30
C LEU A 18 -16.59 2.23 0.31
N SER A 19 -17.76 1.62 0.50
CA SER A 19 -18.84 2.23 1.28
C SER A 19 -18.52 2.22 2.78
N PRO A 20 -19.21 3.06 3.60
CA PRO A 20 -19.07 3.01 5.06
C PRO A 20 -19.32 1.61 5.66
N ASP A 21 -20.32 0.88 5.15
CA ASP A 21 -20.65 -0.46 5.62
C ASP A 21 -19.54 -1.47 5.29
N GLN A 22 -18.94 -1.36 4.10
CA GLN A 22 -17.78 -2.18 3.73
C GLN A 22 -16.57 -1.86 4.61
N CYS A 23 -16.35 -0.58 4.93
CA CYS A 23 -15.30 -0.20 5.87
C CYS A 23 -15.52 -0.79 7.26
N ALA A 24 -16.76 -0.70 7.78
CA ALA A 24 -17.11 -1.26 9.09
C ALA A 24 -16.94 -2.79 9.13
N ALA A 25 -17.35 -3.50 8.07
CA ALA A 25 -17.17 -4.95 7.97
C ALA A 25 -15.67 -5.35 7.96
N LEU A 26 -14.82 -4.58 7.28
CA LEU A 26 -13.37 -4.82 7.27
C LEU A 26 -12.72 -4.53 8.63
N VAL A 27 -13.16 -3.48 9.32
CA VAL A 27 -12.68 -3.17 10.68
C VAL A 27 -13.07 -4.28 11.66
N ALA A 28 -14.28 -4.84 11.55
CA ALA A 28 -14.75 -5.92 12.40
C ALA A 28 -13.88 -7.18 12.30
N LEU A 29 -13.22 -7.43 11.15
CA LEU A 29 -12.28 -8.54 11.01
C LEU A 29 -11.10 -8.46 12.00
N TRP A 30 -10.81 -7.28 12.57
CA TRP A 30 -9.76 -7.17 13.59
C TRP A 30 -10.03 -8.07 14.79
N GLU A 31 -11.27 -8.32 15.12
CA GLU A 31 -11.67 -9.17 16.26
C GLU A 31 -11.77 -10.67 15.89
N GLU A 32 -11.38 -11.04 14.65
CA GLU A 32 -11.40 -12.40 14.10
C GLU A 32 -9.96 -12.97 13.98
N PRO A 33 -9.35 -13.51 15.04
CA PRO A 33 -7.94 -13.96 15.00
C PRO A 33 -7.65 -14.97 13.88
N ALA A 34 -8.63 -15.81 13.53
CA ALA A 34 -8.50 -16.83 12.48
C ALA A 34 -8.33 -16.23 11.07
N ALA A 35 -8.71 -14.96 10.85
CA ALA A 35 -8.52 -14.27 9.58
C ALA A 35 -7.05 -13.91 9.31
N PHE A 36 -6.18 -14.02 10.31
CA PHE A 36 -4.81 -13.52 10.24
C PHE A 36 -3.77 -14.61 10.49
N ARG A 37 -2.68 -14.57 9.72
CA ARG A 37 -1.52 -15.46 9.91
C ARG A 37 -0.48 -14.92 10.88
N LYS A 38 -0.42 -13.58 11.07
CA LYS A 38 0.62 -12.95 11.89
C LYS A 38 0.18 -11.56 12.36
N GLU A 39 0.44 -11.26 13.62
CA GLU A 39 0.39 -9.89 14.17
C GLU A 39 1.81 -9.34 14.35
N VAL A 40 1.98 -8.05 14.07
CA VAL A 40 3.22 -7.31 14.27
C VAL A 40 2.95 -6.10 15.15
N VAL A 41 3.70 -5.99 16.24
CA VAL A 41 3.76 -4.78 17.08
C VAL A 41 4.93 -3.95 16.59
N MET A 42 4.65 -2.82 15.94
CA MET A 42 5.64 -2.01 15.21
C MET A 42 6.81 -1.56 16.08
N ALA A 43 6.54 -1.18 17.33
CA ALA A 43 7.56 -0.71 18.27
C ALA A 43 8.68 -1.73 18.53
N ARG A 44 8.40 -3.03 18.39
CA ARG A 44 9.40 -4.08 18.58
C ARG A 44 10.42 -4.18 17.43
N HIS A 45 10.14 -3.53 16.32
CA HIS A 45 10.94 -3.61 15.10
C HIS A 45 11.48 -2.25 14.64
N GLY A 46 11.21 -1.17 15.39
CA GLY A 46 11.60 0.18 14.99
C GLY A 46 10.77 0.73 13.80
N PHE A 47 9.61 0.14 13.51
CA PHE A 47 8.75 0.56 12.39
C PHE A 47 7.84 1.75 12.74
N GLY A 48 7.90 2.23 13.97
CA GLY A 48 7.02 3.23 14.54
C GLY A 48 6.29 2.67 15.75
N SER A 49 5.04 3.06 15.95
CA SER A 49 4.14 2.56 16.99
C SER A 49 2.78 2.23 16.38
N GLY A 50 2.11 1.22 16.92
CA GLY A 50 0.88 0.66 16.39
C GLY A 50 1.00 -0.83 16.10
N ARG A 51 -0.04 -1.39 15.54
CA ARG A 51 -0.11 -2.83 15.23
C ARG A 51 -0.65 -3.03 13.85
N TYR A 52 -0.23 -4.13 13.21
CA TYR A 52 -0.87 -4.61 12.01
C TYR A 52 -0.92 -6.14 12.00
N ARG A 53 -1.89 -6.67 11.24
CA ARG A 53 -2.11 -8.10 11.07
C ARG A 53 -2.13 -8.44 9.59
N TYR A 54 -1.27 -9.36 9.17
CA TYR A 54 -1.33 -9.96 7.84
C TYR A 54 -2.46 -10.98 7.78
N PHE A 55 -3.32 -10.87 6.77
CA PHE A 55 -4.35 -11.87 6.53
C PHE A 55 -3.75 -13.26 6.25
N ALA A 56 -4.52 -14.29 6.60
CA ALA A 56 -4.23 -15.68 6.22
C ALA A 56 -4.86 -16.00 4.85
N TYR A 57 -4.37 -17.03 4.18
CA TYR A 57 -5.10 -17.65 3.09
C TYR A 57 -6.08 -18.70 3.64
N PRO A 58 -7.31 -18.84 3.06
CA PRO A 58 -7.88 -17.98 2.02
C PRO A 58 -8.14 -16.56 2.53
N LEU A 59 -7.88 -15.54 1.68
CA LEU A 59 -8.19 -14.16 2.03
C LEU A 59 -9.70 -13.98 2.23
N PRO A 60 -10.14 -13.10 3.15
CA PRO A 60 -11.54 -12.67 3.19
C PRO A 60 -12.00 -12.15 1.82
N ASP A 61 -13.21 -12.51 1.40
CA ASP A 61 -13.75 -12.19 0.06
C ASP A 61 -13.58 -10.71 -0.35
N PRO A 62 -13.88 -9.70 0.50
CA PRO A 62 -13.68 -8.30 0.13
C PRO A 62 -12.23 -7.97 -0.20
N VAL A 63 -11.27 -8.55 0.53
CA VAL A 63 -9.82 -8.32 0.33
C VAL A 63 -9.35 -9.00 -0.95
N ALA A 64 -9.78 -10.26 -1.18
CA ALA A 64 -9.46 -11.02 -2.39
C ALA A 64 -10.00 -10.32 -3.64
N MET A 65 -11.26 -9.87 -3.62
CA MET A 65 -11.91 -9.15 -4.72
C MET A 65 -11.22 -7.82 -5.04
N LEU A 66 -10.87 -7.03 -4.02
CA LEU A 66 -10.14 -5.76 -4.22
C LEU A 66 -8.78 -6.00 -4.89
N ARG A 67 -8.03 -6.98 -4.39
CA ARG A 67 -6.72 -7.35 -4.90
C ARG A 67 -6.81 -7.78 -6.38
N ALA A 68 -7.75 -8.66 -6.71
CA ALA A 68 -7.97 -9.12 -8.09
C ALA A 68 -8.48 -8.01 -9.04
N ARG A 69 -9.39 -7.15 -8.57
CA ARG A 69 -9.99 -6.07 -9.37
C ARG A 69 -9.01 -4.96 -9.72
N LEU A 70 -8.15 -4.58 -8.79
CA LEU A 70 -7.22 -3.47 -8.99
C LEU A 70 -6.00 -3.87 -9.83
N TYR A 71 -5.54 -5.11 -9.68
CA TYR A 71 -4.30 -5.59 -10.29
C TYR A 71 -4.18 -5.37 -11.81
N PRO A 72 -5.15 -5.72 -12.68
CA PRO A 72 -4.94 -5.66 -14.13
C PRO A 72 -4.61 -4.26 -14.67
N ALA A 73 -5.22 -3.22 -14.11
CA ALA A 73 -4.94 -1.84 -14.48
C ALA A 73 -3.55 -1.41 -13.99
N LEU A 74 -3.19 -1.81 -12.78
CA LEU A 74 -1.90 -1.52 -12.17
C LEU A 74 -0.76 -2.28 -12.85
N ALA A 75 -0.98 -3.53 -13.29
CA ALA A 75 0.01 -4.32 -14.01
C ALA A 75 0.36 -3.68 -15.37
N ARG A 76 -0.63 -3.18 -16.11
CA ARG A 76 -0.37 -2.43 -17.35
C ARG A 76 0.47 -1.19 -17.11
N HIS A 77 0.17 -0.44 -16.07
CA HIS A 77 0.93 0.76 -15.70
C HIS A 77 2.35 0.42 -15.26
N ALA A 78 2.49 -0.63 -14.44
CA ALA A 78 3.78 -1.15 -13.98
C ALA A 78 4.67 -1.60 -15.15
N ASN A 79 4.10 -2.25 -16.16
CA ASN A 79 4.82 -2.62 -17.39
C ASN A 79 5.29 -1.39 -18.17
N GLY A 80 4.48 -0.33 -18.24
CA GLY A 80 4.90 0.95 -18.81
C GLY A 80 6.05 1.61 -18.02
N TRP A 81 6.05 1.49 -16.70
CA TRP A 81 7.16 1.93 -15.86
C TRP A 81 8.44 1.11 -16.12
N ALA A 82 8.32 -0.21 -16.15
CA ALA A 82 9.43 -1.11 -16.45
C ALA A 82 10.07 -0.77 -17.80
N GLN A 83 9.26 -0.57 -18.84
CA GLN A 83 9.73 -0.17 -20.16
C GLN A 83 10.48 1.18 -20.11
N ARG A 84 9.92 2.20 -19.46
CA ARG A 84 10.55 3.53 -19.31
C ARG A 84 11.86 3.47 -18.54
N LEU A 85 11.98 2.57 -17.57
CA LEU A 85 13.18 2.36 -16.75
C LEU A 85 14.20 1.40 -17.38
N GLY A 86 13.87 0.77 -18.51
CA GLY A 86 14.72 -0.22 -19.17
C GLY A 86 14.95 -1.48 -18.33
N THR A 87 13.97 -1.86 -17.48
CA THR A 87 14.02 -3.12 -16.72
C THR A 87 13.33 -4.25 -17.49
N SER A 88 13.72 -5.49 -17.20
CA SER A 88 13.17 -6.69 -17.83
C SER A 88 11.89 -7.20 -17.13
N ASP A 89 11.40 -6.48 -16.12
CA ASP A 89 10.22 -6.88 -15.37
C ASP A 89 8.98 -6.86 -16.28
N ILE A 90 8.25 -7.97 -16.32
CA ILE A 90 6.97 -8.10 -17.02
C ILE A 90 5.96 -8.63 -16.01
N TYR A 91 4.92 -7.87 -15.78
CA TYR A 91 3.81 -8.26 -14.89
C TYR A 91 2.67 -8.84 -15.72
N PRO A 92 2.25 -10.10 -15.45
CA PRO A 92 1.12 -10.73 -16.14
C PRO A 92 -0.17 -9.92 -16.03
N THR A 93 -1.09 -10.10 -16.96
CA THR A 93 -2.39 -9.40 -16.95
C THR A 93 -3.27 -9.86 -15.78
N HIS A 94 -3.21 -11.16 -15.44
CA HIS A 94 -3.99 -11.72 -14.34
C HIS A 94 -3.17 -11.86 -13.08
N HIS A 95 -3.76 -11.46 -11.95
CA HIS A 95 -3.09 -11.51 -10.67
C HIS A 95 -2.70 -12.93 -10.24
N ALA A 96 -3.54 -13.93 -10.57
CA ALA A 96 -3.25 -15.34 -10.26
C ALA A 96 -1.93 -15.82 -10.90
N ASP A 97 -1.65 -15.40 -12.14
CA ASP A 97 -0.40 -15.77 -12.83
C ASP A 97 0.82 -15.12 -12.14
N TYR A 98 0.65 -13.90 -11.64
CA TYR A 98 1.70 -13.23 -10.88
C TYR A 98 1.95 -13.89 -9.52
N LEU A 99 0.88 -14.28 -8.80
CA LEU A 99 1.01 -15.03 -7.54
C LEU A 99 1.63 -16.40 -7.76
N ALA A 100 1.30 -17.10 -8.86
CA ALA A 100 1.97 -18.36 -9.21
C ALA A 100 3.48 -18.16 -9.40
N ARG A 101 3.91 -17.07 -10.05
CA ARG A 101 5.34 -16.70 -10.16
C ARG A 101 5.96 -16.44 -8.79
N CYS A 102 5.28 -15.73 -7.91
CA CYS A 102 5.73 -15.50 -6.53
C CYS A 102 5.91 -16.83 -5.78
N ALA A 103 4.93 -17.72 -5.86
CA ALA A 103 4.97 -19.02 -5.20
C ALA A 103 6.13 -19.91 -5.68
N LEU A 104 6.44 -19.92 -6.98
CA LEU A 104 7.59 -20.62 -7.54
C LEU A 104 8.94 -20.12 -6.98
N ALA A 105 8.99 -18.88 -6.50
CA ALA A 105 10.15 -18.29 -5.85
C ALA A 105 10.09 -18.37 -4.30
N GLY A 106 9.17 -19.15 -3.74
CA GLY A 106 9.00 -19.30 -2.30
C GLY A 106 8.27 -18.14 -1.61
N GLN A 107 7.59 -17.28 -2.37
CA GLN A 107 6.75 -16.20 -1.86
C GLN A 107 5.28 -16.65 -1.88
N ASP A 108 4.83 -17.33 -0.85
CA ASP A 108 3.49 -17.93 -0.74
C ASP A 108 2.65 -17.39 0.43
N LYS A 109 3.22 -16.50 1.24
CA LYS A 109 2.52 -15.92 2.40
C LYS A 109 1.78 -14.64 2.01
N ALA A 110 0.48 -14.61 2.28
CA ALA A 110 -0.37 -13.46 2.00
C ALA A 110 0.19 -12.17 2.62
N THR A 111 0.18 -11.09 1.85
CA THR A 111 0.69 -9.77 2.25
C THR A 111 -0.37 -8.70 2.47
N PRO A 112 -1.62 -8.82 2.03
CA PRO A 112 -2.65 -7.88 2.48
C PRO A 112 -2.72 -7.84 4.00
N LEU A 113 -2.92 -6.63 4.56
CA LEU A 113 -2.82 -6.41 6.00
C LEU A 113 -3.84 -5.40 6.48
N LEU A 114 -4.28 -5.57 7.71
CA LEU A 114 -5.10 -4.60 8.44
C LEU A 114 -4.23 -3.92 9.49
N LEU A 115 -4.19 -2.58 9.47
CA LEU A 115 -3.41 -1.75 10.38
C LEU A 115 -4.34 -1.05 11.36
N ARG A 116 -3.92 -0.97 12.62
CA ARG A 116 -4.60 -0.29 13.71
C ARG A 116 -3.63 0.61 14.45
N TYR A 117 -4.03 1.87 14.60
CA TYR A 117 -3.28 2.91 15.31
C TYR A 117 -4.16 3.58 16.36
N GLU A 118 -3.62 3.78 17.55
CA GLU A 118 -4.23 4.50 18.67
C GLU A 118 -3.58 5.89 18.84
N ALA A 119 -4.08 6.71 19.75
CA ALA A 119 -3.47 8.00 20.06
C ALA A 119 -2.00 7.83 20.45
N GLY A 120 -1.11 8.61 19.84
CA GLY A 120 0.33 8.53 19.99
C GLY A 120 1.03 7.67 18.93
N ASP A 121 0.34 6.76 18.27
CA ASP A 121 0.89 5.86 17.25
C ASP A 121 1.23 6.59 15.95
N TRP A 122 2.16 6.01 15.21
CA TRP A 122 2.66 6.51 13.92
C TRP A 122 3.35 5.38 13.15
N ASN A 123 3.58 5.55 11.84
CA ASN A 123 4.35 4.61 11.05
C ASN A 123 5.54 5.31 10.40
N ALA A 124 6.74 4.78 10.61
CA ALA A 124 7.96 5.29 10.02
C ALA A 124 7.89 5.28 8.49
N LEU A 125 8.62 6.19 7.85
CA LEU A 125 8.76 6.21 6.40
C LEU A 125 9.54 4.97 5.94
N HIS A 126 8.90 4.08 5.19
CA HIS A 126 9.43 2.78 4.80
C HIS A 126 9.06 2.40 3.36
N GLN A 127 9.51 1.23 2.95
CA GLN A 127 9.22 0.58 1.67
C GLN A 127 8.84 -0.88 1.95
N ASP A 128 7.77 -1.37 1.33
CA ASP A 128 7.32 -2.77 1.49
C ASP A 128 7.98 -3.67 0.45
N VAL A 129 9.18 -4.12 0.75
CA VAL A 129 10.01 -4.92 -0.16
C VAL A 129 10.17 -6.33 0.43
N TYR A 130 9.42 -7.30 -0.11
CA TYR A 130 9.41 -8.69 0.37
C TYR A 130 9.78 -9.65 -0.76
N GLY A 131 10.88 -10.38 -0.62
CA GLY A 131 11.32 -11.40 -1.56
C GLY A 131 11.84 -10.86 -2.90
N PRO A 132 12.14 -11.77 -3.87
CA PRO A 132 12.69 -11.41 -5.17
C PRO A 132 11.67 -10.80 -6.15
N HIS A 133 10.39 -11.17 -6.07
CA HIS A 133 9.34 -10.62 -6.91
C HIS A 133 8.58 -9.51 -6.18
N ILE A 134 8.80 -8.26 -6.60
CA ILE A 134 8.16 -7.08 -6.03
C ILE A 134 7.25 -6.46 -7.08
N PHE A 135 5.96 -6.36 -6.78
CA PHE A 135 5.05 -5.55 -7.60
C PHE A 135 5.26 -4.08 -7.23
N PRO A 136 5.46 -3.17 -8.20
CA PRO A 136 5.96 -1.82 -7.89
C PRO A 136 4.93 -0.87 -7.30
N LEU A 137 3.66 -1.26 -7.25
CA LEU A 137 2.54 -0.45 -6.77
C LEU A 137 1.80 -1.16 -5.63
N GLN A 138 1.26 -0.38 -4.71
CA GLN A 138 0.41 -0.87 -3.63
C GLN A 138 -0.72 0.10 -3.34
N VAL A 139 -1.67 -0.30 -2.52
CA VAL A 139 -2.87 0.47 -2.18
C VAL A 139 -3.06 0.49 -0.67
N ALA A 140 -3.38 1.67 -0.14
CA ALA A 140 -3.88 1.82 1.23
C ALA A 140 -5.29 2.39 1.19
N ILE A 141 -6.20 1.84 2.00
CA ILE A 141 -7.60 2.26 2.06
C ILE A 141 -7.91 2.69 3.49
N LEU A 142 -8.33 3.93 3.69
CA LEU A 142 -8.69 4.44 5.01
C LEU A 142 -10.09 3.92 5.40
N LEU A 143 -10.17 3.20 6.52
CA LEU A 143 -11.41 2.60 6.99
C LEU A 143 -12.11 3.42 8.07
N SER A 144 -11.38 4.29 8.77
CA SER A 144 -11.92 5.16 9.85
C SER A 144 -12.28 6.54 9.31
N ARG A 145 -13.17 7.25 10.01
CA ARG A 145 -13.64 8.61 9.65
C ARG A 145 -12.71 9.65 10.26
N PRO A 146 -11.98 10.45 9.45
CA PRO A 146 -11.20 11.58 9.96
C PRO A 146 -12.08 12.56 10.74
N GLN A 147 -11.55 13.13 11.80
CA GLN A 147 -12.21 14.08 12.71
C GLN A 147 -13.36 13.50 13.55
N GLN A 148 -13.77 12.26 13.33
CA GLN A 148 -14.80 11.58 14.12
C GLN A 148 -14.22 10.41 14.91
N ASP A 149 -13.55 9.47 14.22
CA ASP A 149 -12.96 8.29 14.84
C ASP A 149 -11.52 8.56 15.32
N PHE A 150 -10.82 9.48 14.64
CA PHE A 150 -9.44 9.86 14.97
C PHE A 150 -9.08 11.27 14.47
N THR A 151 -7.99 11.84 15.02
CA THR A 151 -7.36 13.06 14.50
C THR A 151 -5.86 12.85 14.29
N GLY A 152 -5.21 13.66 13.46
CA GLY A 152 -3.83 13.43 13.01
C GLY A 152 -3.77 12.30 11.98
N GLY A 153 -2.71 11.49 12.00
CA GLY A 153 -2.60 10.26 11.21
C GLY A 153 -2.68 10.45 9.70
N ALA A 154 -2.11 11.53 9.18
CA ALA A 154 -2.06 11.77 7.75
C ALA A 154 -1.24 10.69 7.04
N PHE A 155 -1.68 10.25 5.86
CA PHE A 155 -0.88 9.42 4.97
C PHE A 155 0.17 10.29 4.28
N VAL A 156 1.43 9.94 4.44
CA VAL A 156 2.58 10.72 3.98
C VAL A 156 3.42 9.89 3.02
N LEU A 157 3.78 10.50 1.90
CA LEU A 157 4.79 9.98 0.98
C LEU A 157 6.00 10.90 0.99
N THR A 158 7.18 10.34 0.74
CA THR A 158 8.37 11.13 0.41
C THR A 158 8.95 10.67 -0.91
N GLU A 159 9.34 11.63 -1.74
CA GLU A 159 10.08 11.44 -2.97
C GLU A 159 11.51 11.91 -2.79
N GLN A 160 12.46 11.02 -2.99
CA GLN A 160 13.89 11.32 -2.96
C GLN A 160 14.48 11.26 -4.37
N ARG A 161 14.84 12.40 -4.91
CA ARG A 161 15.61 12.53 -6.15
C ARG A 161 17.10 12.42 -5.87
N PRO A 162 17.91 11.89 -6.80
CA PRO A 162 19.36 11.87 -6.63
C PRO A 162 19.94 13.26 -6.37
N ARG A 163 20.72 13.39 -5.30
CA ARG A 163 21.43 14.64 -4.92
C ARG A 163 20.53 15.84 -4.61
N MET A 164 19.25 15.61 -4.27
CA MET A 164 18.30 16.67 -3.93
C MET A 164 17.67 16.42 -2.56
N GLN A 165 17.04 17.45 -2.00
CA GLN A 165 16.21 17.31 -0.80
C GLN A 165 14.99 16.43 -1.09
N SER A 166 14.51 15.71 -0.06
CA SER A 166 13.28 14.94 -0.16
C SER A 166 12.06 15.86 -0.21
N ARG A 167 11.13 15.56 -1.10
CA ARG A 167 9.83 16.21 -1.15
C ARG A 167 8.81 15.35 -0.38
N ALA A 168 8.05 15.96 0.50
CA ALA A 168 6.91 15.32 1.14
C ALA A 168 5.62 15.56 0.34
N GLU A 169 4.75 14.56 0.31
CA GLU A 169 3.39 14.63 -0.22
C GLU A 169 2.44 14.09 0.85
N VAL A 170 1.42 14.87 1.20
CA VAL A 170 0.37 14.45 2.13
C VAL A 170 -0.90 14.19 1.33
N VAL A 171 -1.39 12.95 1.38
CA VAL A 171 -2.60 12.56 0.67
C VAL A 171 -3.80 12.62 1.62
N PRO A 172 -4.72 13.59 1.43
CA PRO A 172 -5.92 13.68 2.25
C PRO A 172 -6.89 12.56 1.88
N LEU A 173 -7.14 11.65 2.83
CA LEU A 173 -8.06 10.53 2.67
C LEU A 173 -9.29 10.73 3.57
N MET A 174 -10.46 10.43 3.03
CA MET A 174 -11.71 10.24 3.76
C MET A 174 -11.97 8.75 3.95
N GLN A 175 -12.94 8.39 4.79
CA GLN A 175 -13.34 6.98 4.95
C GLN A 175 -13.75 6.38 3.61
N GLY A 176 -13.25 5.18 3.32
CA GLY A 176 -13.49 4.48 2.06
C GLY A 176 -12.61 4.92 0.90
N ASP A 177 -11.84 6.01 1.04
CA ASP A 177 -10.88 6.41 0.03
C ASP A 177 -9.67 5.47 0.00
N ALA A 178 -9.19 5.22 -1.21
CA ALA A 178 -7.92 4.53 -1.41
C ALA A 178 -6.86 5.49 -1.97
N VAL A 179 -5.61 5.21 -1.68
CA VAL A 179 -4.44 5.78 -2.35
C VAL A 179 -3.63 4.68 -2.98
N ILE A 180 -3.30 4.83 -4.27
CA ILE A 180 -2.34 3.99 -5.01
C ILE A 180 -1.02 4.73 -5.01
N PHE A 181 0.08 4.03 -4.71
CA PHE A 181 1.42 4.63 -4.61
C PHE A 181 2.53 3.60 -4.88
N PRO A 182 3.74 4.06 -5.22
CA PRO A 182 4.89 3.18 -5.46
C PRO A 182 5.37 2.50 -4.18
N VAL A 183 5.70 1.22 -4.27
CA VAL A 183 6.35 0.47 -3.19
C VAL A 183 7.72 1.05 -2.88
N ARG A 184 8.53 1.34 -3.92
CA ARG A 184 9.91 1.80 -3.77
C ARG A 184 10.30 2.87 -4.79
N ASP A 185 10.22 2.55 -6.06
CA ASP A 185 10.74 3.41 -7.14
C ASP A 185 9.64 3.80 -8.12
N ARG A 186 9.75 4.98 -8.71
CA ARG A 186 8.95 5.38 -9.87
C ARG A 186 9.81 6.08 -10.92
N PRO A 187 9.46 6.01 -12.23
CA PRO A 187 10.13 6.76 -13.27
C PRO A 187 9.72 8.23 -13.26
N ILE A 188 10.69 9.12 -13.43
CA ILE A 188 10.45 10.55 -13.72
C ILE A 188 11.18 10.94 -14.99
N MET A 189 10.51 11.75 -15.82
CA MET A 189 11.15 12.37 -16.97
C MET A 189 12.02 13.55 -16.51
N GLY A 190 13.29 13.50 -16.83
CA GLY A 190 14.24 14.58 -16.63
C GLY A 190 14.72 15.16 -17.95
N THR A 191 15.60 16.15 -17.89
CA THR A 191 16.18 16.80 -19.07
C THR A 191 17.06 15.88 -19.94
N ARG A 192 17.61 14.82 -19.35
CA ARG A 192 18.49 13.84 -20.02
C ARG A 192 17.84 12.47 -20.21
N GLY A 193 16.52 12.38 -20.08
CA GLY A 193 15.76 11.12 -20.17
C GLY A 193 15.14 10.70 -18.85
N VAL A 194 14.59 9.48 -18.83
CA VAL A 194 13.90 8.93 -17.66
C VAL A 194 14.94 8.51 -16.61
N TYR A 195 14.65 8.83 -15.36
CA TYR A 195 15.44 8.38 -14.22
C TYR A 195 14.53 7.90 -13.08
N ARG A 196 15.12 7.16 -12.15
CA ARG A 196 14.44 6.54 -11.01
C ARG A 196 14.49 7.47 -9.80
N VAL A 197 13.35 7.67 -9.14
CA VAL A 197 13.28 8.31 -7.83
C VAL A 197 12.79 7.31 -6.80
N GLN A 198 13.30 7.43 -5.57
CA GLN A 198 12.90 6.59 -4.47
C GLN A 198 11.70 7.20 -3.75
N MET A 199 10.71 6.36 -3.49
CA MET A 199 9.52 6.70 -2.71
C MET A 199 9.55 5.95 -1.38
N ARG A 200 9.06 6.61 -0.34
CA ARG A 200 8.74 6.00 0.96
C ARG A 200 7.37 6.47 1.40
N HIS A 201 6.70 5.67 2.19
CA HIS A 201 5.40 6.03 2.75
C HIS A 201 5.37 5.79 4.25
N GLY A 202 4.43 6.44 4.91
CA GLY A 202 4.23 6.31 6.35
C GLY A 202 2.95 7.00 6.78
N VAL A 203 2.74 7.00 8.09
CA VAL A 203 1.58 7.66 8.72
C VAL A 203 2.10 8.58 9.82
N SER A 204 1.69 9.85 9.78
CA SER A 204 2.02 10.82 10.82
C SER A 204 1.36 10.41 12.15
N ARG A 205 1.81 11.00 13.25
CA ARG A 205 1.28 10.68 14.59
C ARG A 205 -0.24 10.87 14.65
N ILE A 206 -0.92 9.85 15.18
CA ILE A 206 -2.32 9.93 15.60
C ILE A 206 -2.40 10.83 16.83
N LEU A 207 -3.23 11.84 16.82
CA LEU A 207 -3.36 12.77 17.94
C LEU A 207 -4.43 12.32 18.93
N SER A 208 -5.51 11.71 18.42
CA SER A 208 -6.58 11.15 19.25
C SER A 208 -7.33 10.05 18.51
N GLY A 209 -8.01 9.16 19.24
CA GLY A 209 -8.94 8.17 18.71
C GLY A 209 -8.27 6.93 18.14
N LEU A 210 -8.96 6.27 17.20
CA LEU A 210 -8.60 4.97 16.64
C LEU A 210 -8.68 4.98 15.11
N ARG A 211 -7.55 4.69 14.44
CA ARG A 211 -7.44 4.69 12.99
C ARG A 211 -7.17 3.30 12.45
N HIS A 212 -8.01 2.83 11.51
CA HIS A 212 -7.82 1.59 10.77
C HIS A 212 -7.53 1.86 9.30
N THR A 213 -6.68 1.02 8.71
CA THR A 213 -6.31 1.07 7.29
C THR A 213 -6.17 -0.34 6.76
N LEU A 214 -6.70 -0.61 5.56
CA LEU A 214 -6.43 -1.83 4.81
C LEU A 214 -5.28 -1.57 3.84
N GLY A 215 -4.22 -2.34 3.93
CA GLY A 215 -3.11 -2.37 2.97
C GLY A 215 -3.29 -3.51 1.96
N ILE A 216 -3.18 -3.20 0.67
CA ILE A 216 -3.21 -4.18 -0.42
C ILE A 216 -1.85 -4.17 -1.12
N ILE A 217 -1.05 -5.18 -0.83
CA ILE A 217 0.20 -5.49 -1.51
C ILE A 217 -0.09 -6.61 -2.50
N PHE A 218 0.46 -6.53 -3.71
CA PHE A 218 0.11 -7.46 -4.81
C PHE A 218 1.06 -8.64 -4.95
N HIS A 219 2.25 -8.59 -4.41
CA HIS A 219 3.15 -9.74 -4.29
C HIS A 219 2.99 -10.39 -2.91
N ASP A 220 3.29 -11.67 -2.84
CA ASP A 220 3.32 -12.40 -1.57
C ASP A 220 4.74 -12.37 -0.95
N ALA A 221 4.85 -12.68 0.33
CA ALA A 221 6.10 -12.75 1.07
C ALA A 221 6.66 -14.18 1.15
N PRO A 222 7.98 -14.35 1.36
CA PRO A 222 8.57 -15.65 1.64
C PRO A 222 8.17 -16.20 3.02
#